data_a7fdfef96b4eacdb71917f1f3d294cb4
#
_entry.id   a7fdfef96b4eacdb71917f1f3d294cb4
#
_cell.length_a   1.000
_cell.length_b   1.000
_cell.length_c   1.000
_cell.angle_alpha   90.00
_cell.angle_beta   90.00
_cell.angle_gamma   90.00
#
_symmetry.space_group_name_H-M   'P 1'
#
loop_
_entity.id
_entity.type
_entity.pdbx_description
1 polymer ?
#
loop_
_entity_poly.entity_id
_entity_poly.type
_entity_poly.pdbx_seq_one_letter_code
_entity_poly.pdbx_strand_id
1 'polypeptide(L)'
;ALYCIHAFPLWVQRGTFMSILLNILTVIMNFCYRLCRNYGLAIILFTLISKIVLMPLSVWVQKNSIKMVKMQPEINHITARFFGDKDRIAEETNAIYKRYKYNPFASIIPMAVQILLLMGLIEVIKAGMLDPSIDMTFFGHVDLSLVRSQTGGMLVLSPLLAGVSAWILCVAQNASNVLQAEQSKANKYGMMAFSVGLSLYLGWFVAVGVAVYWMASNLFAVLQLYLLNWLIPPKKYVDYEALEKSKQKLAALKNLGGKKRRFGDAESRRERADYKRFFKIANKHIVFYSENTGFYKYFRGIIEELLRRTNLTIHYITS
;
A
#
# COMPACT_ATOMS: atom_id res chain seq x y z
N ALA A 1 11.77 -28.27 13.90
CA ALA A 1 11.45 -26.85 13.71
C ALA A 1 12.02 -26.26 12.42
N LEU A 2 12.58 -27.09 11.53
CA LEU A 2 13.14 -26.70 10.20
C LEU A 2 12.07 -26.65 9.07
N TYR A 3 10.79 -26.84 9.40
CA TYR A 3 9.74 -27.09 8.40
C TYR A 3 9.02 -25.83 7.84
N CYS A 4 9.21 -24.64 8.42
CA CYS A 4 8.53 -23.44 7.91
C CYS A 4 9.23 -22.71 6.75
N ILE A 5 10.44 -23.11 6.36
CA ILE A 5 11.20 -22.44 5.28
C ILE A 5 10.98 -23.11 3.91
N HIS A 6 10.35 -24.29 3.88
CA HIS A 6 10.07 -25.02 2.62
C HIS A 6 8.77 -24.64 1.91
N ALA A 7 8.05 -23.63 2.37
CA ALA A 7 6.76 -23.25 1.77
C ALA A 7 6.86 -22.25 0.60
N PHE A 8 8.07 -21.96 0.09
CA PHE A 8 8.19 -21.24 -1.18
C PHE A 8 8.02 -22.21 -2.34
N PRO A 9 7.11 -21.96 -3.26
CA PRO A 9 6.81 -22.88 -4.34
C PRO A 9 8.06 -23.11 -5.20
N LEU A 10 8.37 -24.39 -5.44
CA LEU A 10 9.52 -24.89 -6.21
C LEU A 10 9.66 -24.30 -7.62
N TRP A 11 8.59 -23.68 -8.16
CA TRP A 11 8.61 -22.99 -9.46
C TRP A 11 9.41 -21.68 -9.44
N VAL A 12 9.58 -21.03 -8.28
CA VAL A 12 10.40 -19.81 -8.13
C VAL A 12 11.90 -20.16 -8.17
N GLN A 13 12.28 -21.35 -7.76
CA GLN A 13 13.69 -21.80 -7.77
C GLN A 13 14.19 -22.23 -9.16
N ARG A 14 13.32 -22.49 -10.13
CA ARG A 14 13.68 -23.01 -11.47
C ARG A 14 13.61 -21.98 -12.58
N GLY A 15 13.24 -20.73 -12.34
CA GLY A 15 13.21 -19.68 -13.35
C GLY A 15 14.61 -19.14 -13.66
N THR A 16 15.01 -19.12 -14.92
CA THR A 16 16.27 -18.52 -15.41
C THR A 16 16.48 -17.10 -14.87
N PHE A 17 15.40 -16.33 -14.72
CA PHE A 17 15.43 -14.98 -14.16
C PHE A 17 15.91 -14.95 -12.71
N MET A 18 15.38 -15.83 -11.84
CA MET A 18 15.75 -15.87 -10.42
C MET A 18 17.21 -16.29 -10.25
N SER A 19 17.70 -17.26 -11.03
CA SER A 19 19.11 -17.67 -10.96
C SER A 19 20.07 -16.57 -11.41
N ILE A 20 19.74 -15.81 -12.46
CA ILE A 20 20.52 -14.63 -12.88
C ILE A 20 20.53 -13.57 -11.77
N LEU A 21 19.36 -13.26 -11.20
CA LEU A 21 19.25 -12.31 -10.10
C LEU A 21 20.11 -12.73 -8.91
N LEU A 22 20.03 -13.98 -8.48
CA LEU A 22 20.82 -14.51 -7.37
C LEU A 22 22.31 -14.43 -7.63
N ASN A 23 22.76 -14.76 -8.84
CA ASN A 23 24.17 -14.64 -9.23
C ASN A 23 24.67 -13.19 -9.12
N ILE A 24 23.89 -12.23 -9.63
CA ILE A 24 24.24 -10.80 -9.53
C ILE A 24 24.32 -10.37 -8.06
N LEU A 25 23.31 -10.71 -7.24
CA LEU A 25 23.27 -10.35 -5.82
C LEU A 25 24.43 -10.98 -5.05
N THR A 26 24.78 -12.24 -5.34
CA THR A 26 25.91 -12.94 -4.73
C THR A 26 27.24 -12.28 -5.08
N VAL A 27 27.44 -11.91 -6.35
CA VAL A 27 28.64 -11.20 -6.78
C VAL A 27 28.80 -9.86 -6.05
N ILE A 28 27.72 -9.09 -5.96
CA ILE A 28 27.74 -7.80 -5.24
C ILE A 28 28.00 -8.02 -3.75
N MET A 29 27.34 -9.01 -3.12
CA MET A 29 27.55 -9.32 -1.70
C MET A 29 28.99 -9.75 -1.42
N ASN A 30 29.57 -10.63 -2.25
CA ASN A 30 30.94 -11.07 -2.11
C ASN A 30 31.93 -9.90 -2.29
N PHE A 31 31.67 -8.98 -3.21
CA PHE A 31 32.42 -7.74 -3.34
C PHE A 31 32.37 -6.91 -2.07
N CYS A 32 31.18 -6.68 -1.53
CA CYS A 32 30.97 -5.95 -0.27
C CYS A 32 31.69 -6.62 0.91
N TYR A 33 31.63 -7.96 1.00
CA TYR A 33 32.29 -8.71 2.06
C TYR A 33 33.83 -8.62 1.96
N ARG A 34 34.39 -8.74 0.77
CA ARG A 34 35.85 -8.55 0.56
C ARG A 34 36.35 -7.16 0.98
N LEU A 35 35.49 -6.14 0.78
CA LEU A 35 35.83 -4.76 1.14
C LEU A 35 35.74 -4.53 2.65
N CYS A 36 34.63 -4.97 3.27
CA CYS A 36 34.33 -4.68 4.69
C CYS A 36 34.96 -5.71 5.65
N ARG A 37 35.23 -6.93 5.21
CA ARG A 37 35.65 -8.08 6.03
C ARG A 37 34.80 -8.35 7.27
N ASN A 38 33.57 -7.88 7.21
CA ASN A 38 32.52 -8.09 8.22
C ASN A 38 31.19 -8.22 7.51
N TYR A 39 30.47 -9.33 7.75
CA TYR A 39 29.28 -9.65 6.98
C TYR A 39 28.12 -8.68 7.22
N GLY A 40 27.98 -8.19 8.47
CA GLY A 40 26.95 -7.19 8.78
C GLY A 40 27.19 -5.86 8.07
N LEU A 41 28.45 -5.39 8.05
CA LEU A 41 28.81 -4.20 7.26
C LEU A 41 28.63 -4.43 5.76
N ALA A 42 28.95 -5.64 5.28
CA ALA A 42 28.71 -6.02 3.89
C ALA A 42 27.22 -5.93 3.50
N ILE A 43 26.31 -6.38 4.37
CA ILE A 43 24.85 -6.23 4.18
C ILE A 43 24.45 -4.75 4.11
N ILE A 44 24.98 -3.91 4.97
CA ILE A 44 24.69 -2.46 4.95
C ILE A 44 25.19 -1.81 3.66
N LEU A 45 26.43 -2.11 3.25
CA LEU A 45 27.03 -1.60 2.02
C LEU A 45 26.26 -2.10 0.78
N PHE A 46 25.92 -3.39 0.74
CA PHE A 46 25.07 -3.98 -0.28
C PHE A 46 23.73 -3.24 -0.41
N THR A 47 23.10 -2.94 0.73
CA THR A 47 21.84 -2.20 0.76
C THR A 47 21.99 -0.80 0.18
N LEU A 48 23.09 -0.11 0.52
CA LEU A 48 23.40 1.21 -0.03
C LEU A 48 23.59 1.16 -1.55
N ILE A 49 24.40 0.21 -2.04
CA ILE A 49 24.63 0.01 -3.48
C ILE A 49 23.31 -0.27 -4.19
N SER A 50 22.48 -1.15 -3.65
CA SER A 50 21.15 -1.46 -4.21
C SER A 50 20.27 -0.21 -4.32
N LYS A 51 20.27 0.67 -3.30
CA LYS A 51 19.51 1.94 -3.34
C LYS A 51 20.05 2.90 -4.39
N ILE A 52 21.36 2.97 -4.58
CA ILE A 52 22.00 3.80 -5.62
C ILE A 52 21.62 3.28 -7.01
N VAL A 53 21.74 1.98 -7.25
CA VAL A 53 21.37 1.35 -8.53
C VAL A 53 19.90 1.58 -8.86
N LEU A 54 19.03 1.57 -7.86
CA LEU A 54 17.59 1.81 -8.02
C LEU A 54 17.20 3.30 -7.98
N MET A 55 18.15 4.23 -7.85
CA MET A 55 17.87 5.66 -7.81
C MET A 55 17.11 6.18 -9.05
N PRO A 56 17.43 5.79 -10.30
CA PRO A 56 16.66 6.22 -11.47
C PRO A 56 15.18 5.82 -11.40
N LEU A 57 14.90 4.61 -10.90
CA LEU A 57 13.53 4.14 -10.68
C LEU A 57 12.81 5.03 -9.64
N SER A 58 13.49 5.36 -8.55
CA SER A 58 12.94 6.20 -7.49
C SER A 58 12.65 7.63 -7.97
N VAL A 59 13.52 8.19 -8.82
CA VAL A 59 13.31 9.48 -9.50
C VAL A 59 12.07 9.43 -10.39
N TRP A 60 11.90 8.37 -11.16
CA TRP A 60 10.73 8.20 -12.01
C TRP A 60 9.44 8.11 -11.18
N VAL A 61 9.45 7.35 -10.08
CA VAL A 61 8.31 7.22 -9.16
C VAL A 61 7.99 8.56 -8.50
N GLN A 62 8.99 9.33 -8.06
CA GLN A 62 8.81 10.66 -7.47
C GLN A 62 8.13 11.62 -8.48
N LYS A 63 8.63 11.66 -9.72
CA LYS A 63 8.02 12.46 -10.78
C LYS A 63 6.58 12.05 -11.07
N ASN A 64 6.29 10.76 -11.07
CA ASN A 64 4.95 10.25 -11.27
C ASN A 64 4.01 10.59 -10.09
N SER A 65 4.52 10.55 -8.86
CA SER A 65 3.80 10.95 -7.65
C SER A 65 3.44 12.45 -7.66
N ILE A 66 4.36 13.29 -8.12
CA ILE A 66 4.12 14.73 -8.31
C ILE A 66 3.00 14.96 -9.33
N LYS A 67 2.97 14.21 -10.45
CA LYS A 67 1.88 14.31 -11.44
C LYS A 67 0.53 13.98 -10.81
N MET A 68 0.45 12.95 -9.97
CA MET A 68 -0.79 12.56 -9.29
C MET A 68 -1.33 13.70 -8.43
N VAL A 69 -0.47 14.33 -7.62
CA VAL A 69 -0.90 15.42 -6.74
C VAL A 69 -1.24 16.69 -7.55
N LYS A 70 -0.48 16.96 -8.63
CA LYS A 70 -0.75 18.08 -9.53
C LYS A 70 -2.13 18.01 -10.20
N MET A 71 -2.56 16.82 -10.60
CA MET A 71 -3.87 16.65 -11.27
C MET A 71 -5.03 16.44 -10.29
N GLN A 72 -4.75 16.27 -8.98
CA GLN A 72 -5.78 16.03 -7.99
C GLN A 72 -6.87 17.11 -7.91
N PRO A 73 -6.58 18.44 -8.05
CA PRO A 73 -7.62 19.46 -8.09
C PRO A 73 -8.61 19.24 -9.24
N GLU A 74 -8.13 18.85 -10.42
CA GLU A 74 -8.96 18.57 -11.59
C GLU A 74 -9.83 17.32 -11.36
N ILE A 75 -9.26 16.26 -10.79
CA ILE A 75 -10.01 15.04 -10.39
C ILE A 75 -11.07 15.37 -9.35
N ASN A 76 -10.75 16.20 -8.36
CA ASN A 76 -11.72 16.64 -7.34
C ASN A 76 -12.85 17.44 -7.97
N HIS A 77 -12.58 18.27 -8.96
CA HIS A 77 -13.59 19.04 -9.69
C HIS A 77 -14.54 18.12 -10.48
N ILE A 78 -13.99 17.13 -11.21
CA ILE A 78 -14.79 16.12 -11.92
C ILE A 78 -15.63 15.32 -10.93
N THR A 79 -15.04 14.87 -9.83
CA THR A 79 -15.76 14.14 -8.78
C THR A 79 -16.91 14.97 -8.18
N ALA A 80 -16.71 16.30 -8.07
CA ALA A 80 -17.77 17.19 -7.60
C ALA A 80 -18.86 17.41 -8.66
N ARG A 81 -18.49 17.51 -9.93
CA ARG A 81 -19.41 17.74 -11.06
C ARG A 81 -20.32 16.55 -11.33
N PHE A 82 -19.75 15.34 -11.27
CA PHE A 82 -20.46 14.08 -11.53
C PHE A 82 -20.72 13.30 -10.22
N PHE A 83 -20.96 14.03 -9.13
CA PHE A 83 -21.16 13.44 -7.82
C PHE A 83 -22.28 12.39 -7.83
N GLY A 84 -21.93 11.14 -7.47
CA GLY A 84 -22.83 9.96 -7.51
C GLY A 84 -22.67 9.08 -8.75
N ASP A 85 -22.19 9.59 -9.88
CA ASP A 85 -21.96 8.84 -11.13
C ASP A 85 -20.51 8.32 -11.15
N LYS A 86 -20.29 7.11 -10.62
CA LYS A 86 -18.96 6.50 -10.52
C LYS A 86 -18.33 6.19 -11.88
N ASP A 87 -19.15 5.83 -12.86
CA ASP A 87 -18.67 5.41 -14.19
C ASP A 87 -18.15 6.64 -14.96
N ARG A 88 -18.89 7.73 -14.94
CA ARG A 88 -18.42 9.02 -15.51
C ARG A 88 -17.17 9.54 -14.81
N ILE A 89 -17.13 9.49 -13.48
CA ILE A 89 -15.93 9.91 -12.73
C ILE A 89 -14.72 9.06 -13.13
N ALA A 90 -14.88 7.74 -13.28
CA ALA A 90 -13.79 6.86 -13.69
C ALA A 90 -13.32 7.14 -15.13
N GLU A 91 -14.25 7.33 -16.06
CA GLU A 91 -13.95 7.65 -17.46
C GLU A 91 -13.16 8.96 -17.58
N GLU A 92 -13.66 10.04 -17.00
CA GLU A 92 -13.02 11.36 -17.03
C GLU A 92 -11.66 11.36 -16.29
N THR A 93 -11.57 10.64 -15.17
CA THR A 93 -10.30 10.47 -14.44
C THR A 93 -9.27 9.75 -15.30
N ASN A 94 -9.67 8.70 -16.04
CA ASN A 94 -8.79 7.99 -16.97
C ASN A 94 -8.32 8.91 -18.13
N ALA A 95 -9.18 9.79 -18.60
CA ALA A 95 -8.80 10.79 -19.61
C ALA A 95 -7.74 11.77 -19.08
N ILE A 96 -7.87 12.20 -17.81
CA ILE A 96 -6.84 13.02 -17.14
C ILE A 96 -5.52 12.23 -17.02
N TYR A 97 -5.55 10.97 -16.57
CA TYR A 97 -4.35 10.13 -16.47
C TYR A 97 -3.60 10.03 -17.79
N LYS A 98 -4.32 9.83 -18.90
CA LYS A 98 -3.73 9.83 -20.25
C LYS A 98 -3.09 11.16 -20.61
N ARG A 99 -3.77 12.29 -20.35
CA ARG A 99 -3.29 13.66 -20.65
C ARG A 99 -1.99 13.97 -19.90
N TYR A 100 -1.91 13.63 -18.61
CA TYR A 100 -0.73 13.83 -17.77
C TYR A 100 0.35 12.75 -17.94
N LYS A 101 0.10 11.74 -18.77
CA LYS A 101 0.98 10.55 -18.91
C LYS A 101 1.33 9.99 -17.53
N TYR A 102 0.30 9.84 -16.69
CA TYR A 102 0.42 9.28 -15.35
C TYR A 102 0.30 7.76 -15.40
N ASN A 103 1.16 7.07 -14.65
CA ASN A 103 1.08 5.62 -14.50
C ASN A 103 0.62 5.27 -13.07
N PRO A 104 -0.59 4.73 -12.87
CA PRO A 104 -1.09 4.35 -11.53
C PRO A 104 -0.29 3.23 -10.89
N PHE A 105 0.39 2.37 -11.68
CA PHE A 105 1.20 1.27 -11.17
C PHE A 105 2.60 1.69 -10.70
N ALA A 106 3.03 2.91 -10.98
CA ALA A 106 4.36 3.38 -10.62
C ALA A 106 4.67 3.29 -9.12
N SER A 107 3.67 3.44 -8.26
CA SER A 107 3.83 3.33 -6.80
C SER A 107 4.02 1.90 -6.31
N ILE A 108 3.60 0.89 -7.08
CA ILE A 108 3.69 -0.53 -6.72
C ILE A 108 5.06 -1.12 -7.10
N ILE A 109 5.67 -0.60 -8.16
CA ILE A 109 6.94 -1.13 -8.69
C ILE A 109 8.07 -1.15 -7.65
N PRO A 110 8.31 -0.09 -6.85
CA PRO A 110 9.36 -0.13 -5.83
C PRO A 110 9.13 -1.23 -4.79
N MET A 111 7.86 -1.47 -4.41
CA MET A 111 7.50 -2.54 -3.47
C MET A 111 7.78 -3.92 -4.07
N ALA A 112 7.43 -4.14 -5.33
CA ALA A 112 7.73 -5.40 -6.02
C ALA A 112 9.24 -5.65 -6.11
N VAL A 113 10.02 -4.64 -6.47
CA VAL A 113 11.50 -4.73 -6.51
C VAL A 113 12.08 -4.99 -5.11
N GLN A 114 11.53 -4.34 -4.08
CA GLN A 114 11.97 -4.55 -2.69
C GLN A 114 11.73 -5.99 -2.22
N ILE A 115 10.61 -6.59 -2.59
CA ILE A 115 10.29 -8.00 -2.28
C ILE A 115 11.26 -8.93 -3.01
N LEU A 116 11.54 -8.70 -4.28
CA LEU A 116 12.50 -9.49 -5.06
C LEU A 116 13.91 -9.42 -4.46
N LEU A 117 14.37 -8.23 -4.07
CA LEU A 117 15.66 -8.05 -3.40
C LEU A 117 15.71 -8.76 -2.05
N LEU A 118 14.64 -8.67 -1.26
CA LEU A 118 14.55 -9.36 0.03
C LEU A 118 14.65 -10.88 -0.15
N MET A 119 13.88 -11.45 -1.10
CA MET A 119 13.92 -12.88 -1.40
C MET A 119 15.32 -13.33 -1.85
N GLY A 120 15.93 -12.57 -2.77
CA GLY A 120 17.28 -12.85 -3.24
C GLY A 120 18.32 -12.77 -2.12
N LEU A 121 18.21 -11.77 -1.25
CA LEU A 121 19.14 -11.61 -0.14
C LEU A 121 19.00 -12.74 0.91
N ILE A 122 17.79 -13.23 1.19
CA ILE A 122 17.59 -14.39 2.07
C ILE A 122 18.39 -15.60 1.56
N GLU A 123 18.36 -15.86 0.26
CA GLU A 123 19.12 -16.95 -0.35
C GLU A 123 20.63 -16.72 -0.33
N VAL A 124 21.07 -15.47 -0.56
CA VAL A 124 22.50 -15.11 -0.47
C VAL A 124 23.02 -15.26 0.97
N ILE A 125 22.25 -14.84 1.98
CA ILE A 125 22.62 -15.02 3.39
C ILE A 125 22.69 -16.52 3.73
N LYS A 126 21.70 -17.32 3.31
CA LYS A 126 21.73 -18.79 3.51
C LYS A 126 22.97 -19.44 2.87
N ALA A 127 23.34 -19.02 1.66
CA ALA A 127 24.55 -19.50 1.01
C ALA A 127 25.81 -19.13 1.82
N GLY A 128 25.87 -17.90 2.36
CA GLY A 128 26.94 -17.47 3.25
C GLY A 128 27.04 -18.28 4.55
N MET A 129 25.91 -18.71 5.10
CA MET A 129 25.87 -19.58 6.31
C MET A 129 26.47 -20.97 6.06
N LEU A 130 26.48 -21.44 4.81
CA LEU A 130 27.00 -22.74 4.42
C LEU A 130 28.49 -22.69 4.07
N ASP A 131 29.06 -21.49 3.93
CA ASP A 131 30.50 -21.30 3.61
C ASP A 131 31.32 -21.10 4.89
N PRO A 132 32.16 -22.08 5.28
CA PRO A 132 32.97 -21.98 6.49
C PRO A 132 34.01 -20.84 6.47
N SER A 133 34.29 -20.28 5.32
CA SER A 133 35.24 -19.17 5.17
C SER A 133 34.63 -17.81 5.52
N ILE A 134 33.30 -17.75 5.69
CA ILE A 134 32.56 -16.52 5.98
C ILE A 134 32.24 -16.46 7.48
N ASP A 135 32.80 -15.44 8.14
CA ASP A 135 32.41 -15.12 9.51
C ASP A 135 31.08 -14.37 9.52
N MET A 136 30.02 -15.05 9.99
CA MET A 136 28.65 -14.50 10.11
C MET A 136 28.47 -13.64 11.36
N THR A 137 29.49 -13.39 12.15
CA THR A 137 29.38 -12.56 13.35
C THR A 137 29.48 -11.07 13.00
N PHE A 138 28.58 -10.27 13.56
CA PHE A 138 28.63 -8.82 13.44
C PHE A 138 29.45 -8.26 14.61
N PHE A 139 30.65 -7.72 14.28
CA PHE A 139 31.67 -7.27 15.24
C PHE A 139 31.99 -8.31 16.35
N GLY A 140 31.95 -9.58 16.02
CA GLY A 140 32.28 -10.67 16.97
C GLY A 140 31.26 -10.90 18.09
N HIS A 141 30.11 -10.18 18.08
CA HIS A 141 29.12 -10.22 19.19
C HIS A 141 27.75 -10.77 18.77
N VAL A 142 27.32 -10.54 17.56
CA VAL A 142 25.98 -10.91 17.10
C VAL A 142 26.08 -11.84 15.90
N ASP A 143 25.65 -13.07 16.04
CA ASP A 143 25.56 -14.01 14.94
C ASP A 143 24.35 -13.67 14.06
N LEU A 144 24.63 -13.32 12.81
CA LEU A 144 23.64 -12.90 11.81
C LEU A 144 22.81 -14.07 11.26
N SER A 145 23.25 -15.29 11.50
CA SER A 145 22.54 -16.51 11.08
C SER A 145 21.37 -16.87 11.99
N LEU A 146 21.39 -16.42 13.23
CA LEU A 146 20.40 -16.76 14.24
C LEU A 146 19.03 -16.14 13.95
N VAL A 147 17.99 -16.88 14.32
CA VAL A 147 16.60 -16.43 14.25
C VAL A 147 16.09 -16.17 15.67
N ARG A 148 15.49 -15.01 15.90
CA ARG A 148 15.02 -14.59 17.23
C ARG A 148 14.04 -15.58 17.85
N SER A 149 13.15 -16.15 17.06
CA SER A 149 12.16 -17.13 17.56
C SER A 149 12.76 -18.40 18.16
N GLN A 150 14.04 -18.66 17.88
CA GLN A 150 14.75 -19.88 18.31
C GLN A 150 15.78 -19.61 19.42
N THR A 151 16.11 -18.33 19.68
CA THR A 151 17.19 -17.95 20.60
C THR A 151 16.74 -16.86 21.55
N GLY A 152 17.33 -16.84 22.75
CA GLY A 152 17.06 -15.84 23.80
C GLY A 152 18.07 -14.70 23.82
N GLY A 153 18.01 -13.84 24.86
CA GLY A 153 19.02 -12.84 25.18
C GLY A 153 18.94 -11.57 24.34
N MET A 154 20.11 -11.01 23.99
CA MET A 154 20.25 -9.71 23.32
C MET A 154 19.60 -9.63 21.93
N LEU A 155 19.28 -10.76 21.30
CA LEU A 155 18.59 -10.85 20.03
C LEU A 155 17.14 -10.32 20.05
N VAL A 156 16.56 -10.06 21.25
CA VAL A 156 15.28 -9.34 21.41
C VAL A 156 15.31 -7.97 20.76
N LEU A 157 16.49 -7.35 20.64
CA LEU A 157 16.64 -6.04 20.05
C LEU A 157 16.39 -6.03 18.52
N SER A 158 16.63 -7.14 17.81
CA SER A 158 16.49 -7.15 16.34
C SER A 158 15.05 -6.84 15.85
N PRO A 159 13.97 -7.44 16.37
CA PRO A 159 12.60 -7.06 16.00
C PRO A 159 12.25 -5.63 16.41
N LEU A 160 12.69 -5.20 17.61
CA LEU A 160 12.41 -3.85 18.08
C LEU A 160 13.07 -2.80 17.19
N LEU A 161 14.35 -2.97 16.85
CA LEU A 161 15.07 -2.07 15.95
C LEU A 161 14.47 -2.07 14.54
N ALA A 162 14.03 -3.23 14.03
CA ALA A 162 13.31 -3.31 12.77
C ALA A 162 11.99 -2.53 12.82
N GLY A 163 11.22 -2.65 13.90
CA GLY A 163 9.99 -1.90 14.12
C GLY A 163 10.23 -0.39 14.22
N VAL A 164 11.26 0.03 14.98
CA VAL A 164 11.65 1.44 15.12
C VAL A 164 12.10 2.03 13.77
N SER A 165 12.91 1.32 13.00
CA SER A 165 13.33 1.78 11.66
C SER A 165 12.17 1.97 10.72
N ALA A 166 11.18 1.08 10.75
CA ALA A 166 9.96 1.19 9.96
C ALA A 166 9.07 2.36 10.43
N TRP A 167 8.97 2.56 11.73
CA TRP A 167 8.27 3.71 12.29
C TRP A 167 8.90 5.04 11.86
N ILE A 168 10.22 5.18 11.93
CA ILE A 168 10.96 6.35 11.44
C ILE A 168 10.66 6.60 9.96
N LEU A 169 10.73 5.55 9.13
CA LEU A 169 10.39 5.66 7.71
C LEU A 169 8.96 6.13 7.49
N CYS A 170 7.98 5.55 8.21
CA CYS A 170 6.58 5.95 8.08
C CYS A 170 6.33 7.40 8.51
N VAL A 171 6.97 7.85 9.58
CA VAL A 171 6.90 9.26 10.02
C VAL A 171 7.46 10.18 8.93
N ALA A 172 8.64 9.87 8.40
CA ALA A 172 9.26 10.64 7.31
C ALA A 172 8.38 10.65 6.05
N GLN A 173 7.81 9.51 5.66
CA GLN A 173 6.91 9.40 4.52
C GLN A 173 5.61 10.19 4.72
N ASN A 174 4.99 10.11 5.90
CA ASN A 174 3.77 10.85 6.21
C ASN A 174 3.97 12.38 6.20
N ALA A 175 5.18 12.83 6.53
CA ALA A 175 5.54 14.25 6.54
C ALA A 175 6.00 14.77 5.17
N SER A 176 6.74 13.97 4.41
CA SER A 176 7.54 14.45 3.28
C SER A 176 7.26 13.76 1.96
N ASN A 177 6.59 12.59 1.94
CA ASN A 177 6.23 11.95 0.69
C ASN A 177 5.01 12.64 0.06
N VAL A 178 5.13 13.02 -1.20
CA VAL A 178 4.14 13.82 -1.94
C VAL A 178 2.74 13.20 -1.92
N LEU A 179 2.65 11.89 -2.13
CA LEU A 179 1.36 11.18 -2.14
C LEU A 179 0.84 10.90 -0.73
N GLN A 180 1.73 10.47 0.18
CA GLN A 180 1.32 10.10 1.54
C GLN A 180 0.94 11.31 2.38
N ALA A 181 1.61 12.46 2.19
CA ALA A 181 1.26 13.69 2.86
C ALA A 181 -0.19 14.12 2.59
N GLU A 182 -0.74 13.76 1.43
CA GLU A 182 -2.10 14.10 1.02
C GLU A 182 -3.17 13.06 1.40
N GLN A 183 -2.78 11.94 2.01
CA GLN A 183 -3.72 10.90 2.43
C GLN A 183 -4.47 11.26 3.72
N SER A 184 -5.63 10.61 3.93
CA SER A 184 -6.39 10.77 5.17
C SER A 184 -5.60 10.26 6.38
N LYS A 185 -5.88 10.84 7.57
CA LYS A 185 -5.25 10.41 8.83
C LYS A 185 -5.43 8.91 9.09
N ALA A 186 -6.61 8.37 8.81
CA ALA A 186 -6.89 6.94 8.99
C ALA A 186 -5.97 6.06 8.13
N ASN A 187 -5.76 6.43 6.85
CA ASN A 187 -4.85 5.71 5.97
C ASN A 187 -3.39 5.82 6.43
N LYS A 188 -2.95 7.02 6.82
CA LYS A 188 -1.59 7.23 7.34
C LYS A 188 -1.28 6.34 8.54
N TYR A 189 -2.16 6.36 9.56
CA TYR A 189 -1.97 5.54 10.75
C TYR A 189 -2.17 4.04 10.48
N GLY A 190 -3.11 3.66 9.62
CA GLY A 190 -3.31 2.28 9.22
C GLY A 190 -2.09 1.69 8.51
N MET A 191 -1.53 2.41 7.53
CA MET A 191 -0.30 2.02 6.84
C MET A 191 0.91 1.96 7.78
N MET A 192 1.02 2.91 8.72
CA MET A 192 2.07 2.91 9.72
C MET A 192 1.98 1.69 10.64
N ALA A 193 0.81 1.40 11.19
CA ALA A 193 0.58 0.23 12.04
C ALA A 193 0.89 -1.08 11.31
N PHE A 194 0.45 -1.20 10.05
CA PHE A 194 0.75 -2.35 9.22
C PHE A 194 2.26 -2.51 8.96
N SER A 195 2.94 -1.44 8.57
CA SER A 195 4.38 -1.47 8.26
C SER A 195 5.24 -1.80 9.49
N VAL A 196 4.93 -1.19 10.64
CA VAL A 196 5.62 -1.46 11.90
C VAL A 196 5.34 -2.91 12.35
N GLY A 197 4.07 -3.36 12.31
CA GLY A 197 3.69 -4.72 12.66
C GLY A 197 4.39 -5.77 11.79
N LEU A 198 4.44 -5.54 10.46
CA LEU A 198 5.17 -6.41 9.54
C LEU A 198 6.68 -6.43 9.84
N SER A 199 7.27 -5.29 10.19
CA SER A 199 8.69 -5.18 10.50
C SER A 199 9.06 -5.90 11.80
N LEU A 200 8.19 -5.81 12.81
CA LEU A 200 8.32 -6.59 14.06
C LEU A 200 8.22 -8.09 13.78
N TYR A 201 7.23 -8.49 12.97
CA TYR A 201 7.04 -9.89 12.57
C TYR A 201 8.27 -10.42 11.82
N LEU A 202 8.75 -9.72 10.80
CA LEU A 202 9.94 -10.13 10.05
C LEU A 202 11.16 -10.21 10.98
N GLY A 203 11.39 -9.21 11.82
CA GLY A 203 12.49 -9.22 12.78
C GLY A 203 12.45 -10.39 13.78
N TRP A 204 11.26 -10.96 14.02
CA TRP A 204 11.08 -12.11 14.92
C TRP A 204 11.33 -13.45 14.24
N PHE A 205 10.95 -13.61 12.98
CA PHE A 205 10.93 -14.91 12.29
C PHE A 205 12.03 -15.09 11.25
N VAL A 206 12.75 -14.03 10.88
CA VAL A 206 13.87 -14.13 9.91
C VAL A 206 15.22 -14.06 10.62
N ALA A 207 16.28 -14.49 9.93
CA ALA A 207 17.65 -14.37 10.41
C ALA A 207 18.02 -12.91 10.70
N VAL A 208 18.84 -12.68 11.72
CA VAL A 208 19.27 -11.32 12.14
C VAL A 208 19.91 -10.56 10.97
N GLY A 209 20.67 -11.22 10.08
CA GLY A 209 21.23 -10.59 8.87
C GLY A 209 20.16 -10.00 7.94
N VAL A 210 19.00 -10.67 7.80
CA VAL A 210 17.87 -10.14 7.03
C VAL A 210 17.22 -8.95 7.74
N ALA A 211 17.13 -8.99 9.08
CA ALA A 211 16.65 -7.85 9.86
C ALA A 211 17.58 -6.64 9.74
N VAL A 212 18.91 -6.83 9.72
CA VAL A 212 19.90 -5.78 9.48
C VAL A 212 19.70 -5.13 8.11
N TYR A 213 19.53 -5.94 7.06
CA TYR A 213 19.17 -5.42 5.73
C TYR A 213 17.89 -4.57 5.76
N TRP A 214 16.84 -5.09 6.42
CA TRP A 214 15.55 -4.39 6.50
C TRP A 214 15.67 -3.04 7.21
N MET A 215 16.39 -2.99 8.32
CA MET A 215 16.69 -1.75 9.05
C MET A 215 17.49 -0.75 8.19
N ALA A 216 18.59 -1.22 7.57
CA ALA A 216 19.41 -0.40 6.69
C ALA A 216 18.59 0.13 5.50
N SER A 217 17.75 -0.72 4.89
CA SER A 217 16.88 -0.33 3.78
C SER A 217 15.86 0.75 4.17
N ASN A 218 15.27 0.67 5.37
CA ASN A 218 14.37 1.69 5.90
C ASN A 218 15.08 3.03 6.12
N LEU A 219 16.25 3.00 6.76
CA LEU A 219 17.04 4.21 7.03
C LEU A 219 17.53 4.87 5.72
N PHE A 220 18.04 4.08 4.78
CA PHE A 220 18.42 4.62 3.47
C PHE A 220 17.23 5.12 2.66
N ALA A 221 16.04 4.54 2.84
CA ALA A 221 14.82 5.04 2.21
C ALA A 221 14.42 6.42 2.77
N VAL A 222 14.65 6.68 4.06
CA VAL A 222 14.47 8.03 4.65
C VAL A 222 15.43 9.03 4.01
N LEU A 223 16.73 8.71 3.95
CA LEU A 223 17.72 9.57 3.30
C LEU A 223 17.37 9.83 1.82
N GLN A 224 16.98 8.78 1.09
CA GLN A 224 16.57 8.87 -0.31
C GLN A 224 15.34 9.76 -0.48
N LEU A 225 14.36 9.70 0.41
CA LEU A 225 13.15 10.53 0.38
C LEU A 225 13.51 12.02 0.48
N TYR A 226 14.34 12.39 1.45
CA TYR A 226 14.76 13.78 1.60
C TYR A 226 15.64 14.25 0.44
N LEU A 227 16.56 13.40 -0.05
CA LEU A 227 17.40 13.69 -1.21
C LEU A 227 16.54 13.95 -2.46
N LEU A 228 15.54 13.11 -2.72
CA LEU A 228 14.64 13.28 -3.85
C LEU A 228 13.79 14.54 -3.73
N ASN A 229 13.31 14.87 -2.53
CA ASN A 229 12.55 16.12 -2.30
C ASN A 229 13.42 17.37 -2.46
N TRP A 230 14.72 17.27 -2.18
CA TRP A 230 15.66 18.35 -2.42
C TRP A 230 15.98 18.50 -3.92
N LEU A 231 16.23 17.39 -4.62
CA LEU A 231 16.53 17.39 -6.06
C LEU A 231 15.31 17.75 -6.92
N ILE A 232 14.12 17.28 -6.52
CA ILE A 232 12.86 17.44 -7.25
C ILE A 232 11.81 17.94 -6.26
N PRO A 233 11.85 19.23 -5.88
CA PRO A 233 10.96 19.76 -4.86
C PRO A 233 9.50 19.79 -5.34
N PRO A 234 8.57 19.08 -4.68
CA PRO A 234 7.17 19.01 -5.10
C PRO A 234 6.48 20.37 -5.16
N LYS A 235 6.84 21.26 -4.23
CA LYS A 235 6.29 22.62 -4.14
C LYS A 235 6.46 23.44 -5.41
N LYS A 236 7.46 23.13 -6.24
CA LYS A 236 7.70 23.83 -7.53
C LYS A 236 6.67 23.44 -8.61
N TYR A 237 6.06 22.25 -8.49
CA TYR A 237 5.24 21.64 -9.54
C TYR A 237 3.76 21.54 -9.17
N VAL A 238 3.44 21.60 -7.88
CA VAL A 238 2.09 21.40 -7.33
C VAL A 238 1.56 22.70 -6.77
N ASP A 239 0.36 23.09 -7.20
CA ASP A 239 -0.40 24.19 -6.61
C ASP A 239 -1.21 23.64 -5.41
N TYR A 240 -0.64 23.79 -4.22
CA TYR A 240 -1.26 23.32 -2.98
C TYR A 240 -2.48 24.16 -2.57
N GLU A 241 -2.56 25.44 -3.00
CA GLU A 241 -3.73 26.28 -2.71
C GLU A 241 -4.95 25.81 -3.51
N ALA A 242 -4.77 25.57 -4.81
CA ALA A 242 -5.82 25.01 -5.66
C ALA A 242 -6.24 23.61 -5.17
N LEU A 243 -5.29 22.79 -4.73
CA LEU A 243 -5.55 21.46 -4.17
C LEU A 243 -6.44 21.57 -2.94
N GLU A 244 -6.10 22.43 -1.99
CA GLU A 244 -6.87 22.56 -0.73
C GLU A 244 -8.27 23.14 -0.99
N LYS A 245 -8.39 24.15 -1.85
CA LYS A 245 -9.69 24.71 -2.27
C LYS A 245 -10.58 23.63 -2.91
N SER A 246 -10.00 22.76 -3.75
CA SER A 246 -10.76 21.66 -4.40
C SER A 246 -11.22 20.60 -3.41
N LYS A 247 -10.39 20.26 -2.41
CA LYS A 247 -10.75 19.34 -1.33
C LYS A 247 -11.89 19.89 -0.48
N GLN A 248 -11.82 21.17 -0.11
CA GLN A 248 -12.88 21.83 0.68
C GLN A 248 -14.21 21.83 -0.06
N LYS A 249 -14.22 22.15 -1.36
CA LYS A 249 -15.43 22.08 -2.20
C LYS A 249 -16.01 20.67 -2.25
N LEU A 250 -15.17 19.65 -2.47
CA LEU A 250 -15.61 18.25 -2.50
C LEU A 250 -16.12 17.78 -1.13
N ALA A 251 -15.48 18.21 -0.03
CA ALA A 251 -15.92 17.90 1.33
C ALA A 251 -17.27 18.55 1.64
N ALA A 252 -17.51 19.80 1.22
CA ALA A 252 -18.78 20.48 1.38
C ALA A 252 -19.91 19.73 0.66
N LEU A 253 -19.68 19.27 -0.59
CA LEU A 253 -20.67 18.46 -1.33
C LEU A 253 -20.96 17.12 -0.65
N LYS A 254 -19.92 16.43 -0.14
CA LYS A 254 -20.09 15.19 0.62
C LYS A 254 -20.89 15.37 1.91
N ASN A 255 -20.80 16.55 2.54
CA ASN A 255 -21.57 16.88 3.74
C ASN A 255 -23.03 17.24 3.41
N LEU A 256 -23.29 17.81 2.22
CA LEU A 256 -24.64 18.09 1.72
C LEU A 256 -25.38 16.81 1.27
N GLY A 257 -24.63 15.82 0.79
CA GLY A 257 -25.16 14.53 0.33
C GLY A 257 -25.60 13.55 1.42
N GLY A 258 -25.77 13.99 2.67
CA GLY A 258 -26.28 13.21 3.78
C GLY A 258 -25.21 12.87 4.83
N LYS A 259 -25.62 12.86 6.10
CA LYS A 259 -24.80 12.43 7.24
C LYS A 259 -24.20 11.05 6.94
N LYS A 260 -22.90 10.88 7.10
CA LYS A 260 -22.26 9.56 7.08
C LYS A 260 -23.04 8.65 8.03
N ARG A 261 -23.77 7.66 7.47
CA ARG A 261 -24.50 6.67 8.25
C ARG A 261 -23.52 5.98 9.20
N ARG A 262 -23.66 6.19 10.49
CA ARG A 262 -22.85 5.51 11.50
C ARG A 262 -23.24 4.03 11.52
N PHE A 263 -22.26 3.16 11.52
CA PHE A 263 -22.50 1.73 11.72
C PHE A 263 -23.23 1.52 13.05
N GLY A 264 -24.52 1.12 12.99
CA GLY A 264 -25.36 0.92 14.18
C GLY A 264 -26.49 1.93 14.40
N ASP A 265 -26.65 2.97 13.57
CA ASP A 265 -27.79 3.88 13.63
C ASP A 265 -29.13 3.14 13.48
N ALA A 266 -30.17 3.67 14.12
CA ALA A 266 -31.51 3.09 14.08
C ALA A 266 -32.01 2.93 12.64
N GLU A 267 -31.69 3.86 11.75
CA GLU A 267 -31.99 3.82 10.33
C GLU A 267 -31.28 2.66 9.60
N SER A 268 -29.98 2.48 9.84
CA SER A 268 -29.22 1.33 9.30
C SER A 268 -29.71 -0.02 9.81
N ARG A 269 -30.25 -0.07 11.02
CA ARG A 269 -30.89 -1.30 11.57
C ARG A 269 -32.18 -1.59 10.88
N ARG A 270 -33.05 -0.57 10.65
CA ARG A 270 -34.29 -0.69 9.90
C ARG A 270 -34.04 -1.14 8.48
N GLU A 271 -33.12 -0.49 7.77
CA GLU A 271 -32.71 -0.85 6.41
C GLU A 271 -32.27 -2.32 6.28
N ARG A 272 -31.44 -2.81 7.23
CA ARG A 272 -31.05 -4.22 7.27
C ARG A 272 -32.22 -5.16 7.57
N ALA A 273 -33.14 -4.75 8.41
CA ALA A 273 -34.33 -5.54 8.73
C ALA A 273 -35.26 -5.62 7.51
N ASP A 274 -35.47 -4.50 6.80
CA ASP A 274 -36.27 -4.42 5.59
C ASP A 274 -35.63 -5.20 4.44
N TYR A 275 -34.30 -5.11 4.28
CA TYR A 275 -33.56 -5.92 3.34
C TYR A 275 -33.74 -7.42 3.61
N LYS A 276 -33.58 -7.87 4.87
CA LYS A 276 -33.83 -9.27 5.26
C LYS A 276 -35.27 -9.70 5.04
N ARG A 277 -36.24 -8.81 5.32
CA ARG A 277 -37.65 -9.06 5.08
C ARG A 277 -37.93 -9.22 3.59
N PHE A 278 -37.42 -8.32 2.75
CA PHE A 278 -37.58 -8.38 1.30
C PHE A 278 -37.04 -9.68 0.70
N PHE A 279 -35.86 -10.13 1.13
CA PHE A 279 -35.28 -11.38 0.62
C PHE A 279 -35.99 -12.65 1.10
N LYS A 280 -36.77 -12.58 2.19
CA LYS A 280 -37.58 -13.70 2.66
C LYS A 280 -38.90 -13.86 1.88
N ILE A 281 -39.34 -12.86 1.13
CA ILE A 281 -40.56 -12.92 0.35
C ILE A 281 -40.37 -13.82 -0.86
N ALA A 282 -41.08 -14.92 -0.94
CA ALA A 282 -40.95 -15.90 -2.02
C ALA A 282 -41.44 -15.37 -3.39
N ASN A 283 -42.56 -14.62 -3.38
CA ASN A 283 -43.17 -14.10 -4.61
C ASN A 283 -42.90 -12.60 -4.78
N LYS A 284 -41.96 -12.27 -5.65
CA LYS A 284 -41.62 -10.89 -6.07
C LYS A 284 -42.04 -10.72 -7.53
N HIS A 285 -43.33 -10.45 -7.75
CA HIS A 285 -43.84 -10.34 -9.11
C HIS A 285 -43.30 -9.10 -9.82
N ILE A 286 -43.35 -7.94 -9.18
CA ILE A 286 -42.85 -6.67 -9.72
C ILE A 286 -42.14 -5.91 -8.62
N VAL A 287 -40.94 -5.41 -8.96
CA VAL A 287 -40.13 -4.57 -8.06
C VAL A 287 -39.75 -3.28 -8.78
N PHE A 288 -40.23 -2.15 -8.24
CA PHE A 288 -39.72 -0.83 -8.65
C PHE A 288 -38.57 -0.43 -7.74
N TYR A 289 -37.44 -0.12 -8.32
CA TYR A 289 -36.31 0.41 -7.60
C TYR A 289 -36.12 1.89 -7.93
N SER A 290 -35.91 2.69 -6.90
CA SER A 290 -35.65 4.12 -7.04
C SER A 290 -34.53 4.54 -6.09
N GLU A 291 -33.58 5.29 -6.60
CA GLU A 291 -32.48 5.83 -5.80
C GLU A 291 -32.91 6.94 -4.84
N ASN A 292 -34.14 7.48 -4.98
CA ASN A 292 -34.64 8.56 -4.15
C ASN A 292 -36.16 8.43 -3.98
N THR A 293 -36.65 8.66 -2.76
CA THR A 293 -38.09 8.66 -2.42
C THR A 293 -38.92 9.61 -3.28
N GLY A 294 -38.33 10.72 -3.75
CA GLY A 294 -39.00 11.71 -4.62
C GLY A 294 -39.42 11.18 -5.99
N PHE A 295 -38.89 10.04 -6.45
CA PHE A 295 -39.24 9.47 -7.74
C PHE A 295 -40.57 8.67 -7.74
N TYR A 296 -41.15 8.38 -6.59
CA TYR A 296 -42.46 7.67 -6.51
C TYR A 296 -43.52 8.30 -7.39
N LYS A 297 -43.56 9.63 -7.46
CA LYS A 297 -44.55 10.38 -8.28
C LYS A 297 -44.55 9.97 -9.77
N TYR A 298 -43.42 9.53 -10.28
CA TYR A 298 -43.28 9.11 -11.69
C TYR A 298 -43.75 7.69 -11.92
N PHE A 299 -43.69 6.82 -10.92
CA PHE A 299 -44.12 5.42 -11.00
C PHE A 299 -45.57 5.26 -10.51
N ARG A 300 -46.12 6.25 -9.80
CA ARG A 300 -47.42 6.16 -9.12
C ARG A 300 -48.55 5.70 -10.06
N GLY A 301 -48.68 6.33 -11.22
CA GLY A 301 -49.72 5.99 -12.17
C GLY A 301 -49.66 4.56 -12.70
N ILE A 302 -48.42 4.07 -12.95
CA ILE A 302 -48.17 2.69 -13.38
C ILE A 302 -48.48 1.72 -12.24
N ILE A 303 -48.05 2.02 -11.03
CA ILE A 303 -48.29 1.18 -9.85
C ILE A 303 -49.80 1.09 -9.53
N GLU A 304 -50.51 2.21 -9.54
CA GLU A 304 -51.97 2.25 -9.28
C GLU A 304 -52.74 1.48 -10.35
N GLU A 305 -52.35 1.59 -11.64
CA GLU A 305 -53.00 0.87 -12.73
C GLU A 305 -52.73 -0.64 -12.69
N LEU A 306 -51.51 -1.04 -12.35
CA LEU A 306 -51.16 -2.45 -12.13
C LEU A 306 -51.93 -3.06 -10.97
N LEU A 307 -52.05 -2.34 -9.83
CA LEU A 307 -52.83 -2.80 -8.68
C LEU A 307 -54.31 -2.89 -9.00
N ARG A 308 -54.85 -2.01 -9.86
CA ARG A 308 -56.25 -2.04 -10.29
C ARG A 308 -56.59 -3.21 -11.23
N ARG A 309 -55.64 -3.58 -12.11
CA ARG A 309 -55.88 -4.59 -13.16
C ARG A 309 -55.42 -5.99 -12.80
N THR A 310 -54.58 -6.13 -11.78
CA THR A 310 -53.93 -7.39 -11.45
C THR A 310 -53.86 -7.64 -9.96
N ASN A 311 -53.77 -8.92 -9.56
CA ASN A 311 -53.54 -9.32 -8.16
C ASN A 311 -52.02 -9.52 -7.89
N LEU A 312 -51.17 -8.80 -8.60
CA LEU A 312 -49.72 -8.94 -8.47
C LEU A 312 -49.22 -8.19 -7.21
N THR A 313 -48.25 -8.79 -6.55
CA THR A 313 -47.53 -8.13 -5.45
C THR A 313 -46.47 -7.19 -6.02
N ILE A 314 -46.59 -5.92 -5.69
CA ILE A 314 -45.70 -4.85 -6.12
C ILE A 314 -44.85 -4.41 -4.92
N HIS A 315 -43.53 -4.39 -5.10
CA HIS A 315 -42.59 -3.88 -4.12
C HIS A 315 -42.00 -2.59 -4.66
N TYR A 316 -42.03 -1.53 -3.85
CA TYR A 316 -41.32 -0.29 -4.15
C TYR A 316 -40.18 -0.13 -3.17
N ILE A 317 -38.94 -0.06 -3.70
CA ILE A 317 -37.71 0.03 -2.91
C ILE A 317 -37.07 1.38 -3.18
N THR A 318 -36.75 2.12 -2.11
CA THR A 318 -35.98 3.36 -2.17
C THR A 318 -34.75 3.28 -1.28
N SER A 319 -33.70 3.99 -1.63
CA SER A 319 -32.54 4.17 -0.77
C SER A 319 -32.73 5.34 0.21
#